data_74ac2edf27a993ab49417f8d01ebfa63
#
_entry.id   74ac2edf27a993ab49417f8d01ebfa63
#
_cell.length_a   1.000
_cell.length_b   1.000
_cell.length_c   1.000
_cell.angle_alpha   90.00
_cell.angle_beta   90.00
_cell.angle_gamma   90.00
#
_symmetry.space_group_name_H-M   'P 1'
#
loop_
_entity.id
_entity.type
_entity.pdbx_description
1 polymer ?
#
loop_
_entity_poly.entity_id
_entity_poly.type
_entity_poly.pdbx_seq_one_letter_code
_entity_poly.pdbx_strand_id
1 'polypeptide(L)'
;TEIHACKMTKDGYHTWQYMEEDLDILKDPSVKAAFIVNPSNPPSYGLTDGLMKRIVDIVRNDNPNLMIITDDVYATYIPHFRSVMAELPENTLCVYSFSKYFGATGWRLAVIALHEKNVFDRMIANLPRKRKSELTKRYGSLSMQVENMKFIDRMVADSRQVALNHTAGLSLPQQMQMSLFASFSLLDKENTYRHAMLNLIHSRLKALWDNTGFILPDDPLRAGYYSEIDMLVWAKKFYGDDFVHYLKSTYNPLNVVFRLATETL
;
A
#
# COMPACT_ATOMS: atom_id res chain seq x y z
N THR A 1 11.16 -2.07 -12.89
CA THR A 1 11.72 -3.12 -12.03
C THR A 1 10.80 -3.31 -10.84
N GLU A 2 10.52 -4.54 -10.48
CA GLU A 2 9.75 -4.92 -9.31
C GLU A 2 10.72 -5.40 -8.22
N ILE A 3 10.56 -4.87 -7.00
CA ILE A 3 11.32 -5.31 -5.83
C ILE A 3 10.37 -6.19 -5.02
N HIS A 4 10.76 -7.44 -4.81
CA HIS A 4 9.96 -8.39 -4.06
C HIS A 4 10.36 -8.40 -2.59
N ALA A 5 9.36 -8.39 -1.70
CA ALA A 5 9.61 -8.64 -0.30
C ALA A 5 10.10 -10.08 -0.10
N CYS A 6 11.15 -10.25 0.67
CA CYS A 6 11.67 -11.56 1.04
C CYS A 6 10.85 -12.17 2.16
N LYS A 7 10.57 -13.45 2.00
CA LYS A 7 9.91 -14.26 2.99
C LYS A 7 10.92 -14.62 4.08
N MET A 8 10.76 -14.03 5.25
CA MET A 8 11.52 -14.40 6.45
C MET A 8 10.77 -15.52 7.16
N THR A 9 11.26 -16.77 7.05
CA THR A 9 10.59 -17.93 7.64
C THR A 9 11.32 -18.40 8.88
N LYS A 10 10.60 -18.50 10.00
CA LYS A 10 11.06 -19.17 11.21
C LYS A 10 9.92 -20.01 11.74
N ASP A 11 10.14 -21.33 11.88
CA ASP A 11 9.17 -22.28 12.44
C ASP A 11 7.77 -22.27 11.77
N GLY A 12 7.73 -22.17 10.43
CA GLY A 12 6.49 -22.15 9.65
C GLY A 12 5.72 -20.84 9.66
N TYR A 13 6.26 -19.84 10.32
CA TYR A 13 5.75 -18.51 10.42
C TYR A 13 6.50 -17.58 9.45
N HIS A 14 5.78 -16.65 8.84
CA HIS A 14 6.34 -15.76 7.83
C HIS A 14 6.22 -14.30 8.25
N THR A 15 7.35 -13.60 8.26
CA THR A 15 7.39 -12.14 8.12
C THR A 15 7.86 -11.80 6.71
N TRP A 16 7.42 -10.66 6.19
CA TRP A 16 7.76 -10.22 4.86
C TRP A 16 8.40 -8.85 4.95
N GLN A 17 9.67 -8.76 4.57
CA GLN A 17 10.40 -7.51 4.51
C GLN A 17 11.24 -7.45 3.25
N TYR A 18 11.55 -6.27 2.78
CA TYR A 18 12.55 -6.07 1.75
C TYR A 18 13.94 -6.30 2.33
N MET A 19 14.87 -6.78 1.51
CA MET A 19 16.30 -6.74 1.86
C MET A 19 16.82 -5.32 1.63
N GLU A 20 17.72 -4.84 2.48
CA GLU A 20 18.27 -3.48 2.34
C GLU A 20 18.97 -3.29 1.00
N GLU A 21 19.65 -4.34 0.52
CA GLU A 21 20.38 -4.36 -0.75
C GLU A 21 19.44 -4.20 -1.96
N ASP A 22 18.23 -4.75 -1.88
CA ASP A 22 17.26 -4.64 -2.97
C ASP A 22 16.78 -3.20 -3.17
N LEU A 23 16.82 -2.39 -2.12
CA LEU A 23 16.49 -0.96 -2.18
C LEU A 23 17.58 -0.13 -2.87
N ASP A 24 18.77 -0.68 -3.06
CA ASP A 24 19.90 0.05 -3.67
C ASP A 24 19.63 0.47 -5.11
N ILE A 25 18.74 -0.22 -5.81
CA ILE A 25 18.27 0.20 -7.14
C ILE A 25 17.69 1.62 -7.14
N LEU A 26 17.13 2.08 -6.01
CA LEU A 26 16.56 3.41 -5.87
C LEU A 26 17.61 4.52 -5.86
N LYS A 27 18.90 4.18 -5.65
CA LYS A 27 20.02 5.12 -5.73
C LYS A 27 20.27 5.60 -7.16
N ASP A 28 19.92 4.78 -8.15
CA ASP A 28 20.14 5.14 -9.55
C ASP A 28 19.23 6.33 -9.94
N PRO A 29 19.81 7.49 -10.36
CA PRO A 29 19.02 8.64 -10.79
C PRO A 29 18.15 8.39 -12.03
N SER A 30 18.37 7.29 -12.76
CA SER A 30 17.49 6.87 -13.86
C SER A 30 16.13 6.36 -13.33
N VAL A 31 16.07 5.84 -12.10
CA VAL A 31 14.83 5.48 -11.41
C VAL A 31 14.12 6.75 -10.97
N LYS A 32 13.00 7.07 -11.60
CA LYS A 32 12.26 8.33 -11.37
C LYS A 32 11.19 8.21 -10.33
N ALA A 33 10.62 7.03 -10.16
CA ALA A 33 9.53 6.82 -9.23
C ALA A 33 9.60 5.45 -8.56
N ALA A 34 9.13 5.37 -7.32
CA ALA A 34 8.89 4.15 -6.57
C ALA A 34 7.44 4.12 -6.10
N PHE A 35 6.78 2.96 -6.20
CA PHE A 35 5.46 2.71 -5.62
C PHE A 35 5.61 1.74 -4.46
N ILE A 36 5.13 2.14 -3.28
CA ILE A 36 5.29 1.39 -2.03
C ILE A 36 3.91 1.22 -1.39
N VAL A 37 3.49 0.00 -1.15
CA VAL A 37 2.32 -0.31 -0.33
C VAL A 37 2.78 -0.58 1.10
N ASN A 38 2.41 0.30 2.04
CA ASN A 38 2.88 0.21 3.41
C ASN A 38 1.75 0.48 4.41
N PRO A 39 1.31 -0.51 5.20
CA PRO A 39 1.71 -1.92 5.22
C PRO A 39 1.46 -2.66 3.91
N SER A 40 2.29 -3.64 3.62
CA SER A 40 2.29 -4.38 2.34
C SER A 40 1.00 -5.18 2.10
N ASN A 41 0.69 -5.42 0.83
CA ASN A 41 -0.39 -6.28 0.37
C ASN A 41 0.18 -7.25 -0.69
N PRO A 42 0.10 -8.57 -0.51
CA PRO A 42 -0.68 -9.33 0.47
C PRO A 42 -0.01 -9.58 1.82
N PRO A 43 1.33 -9.39 2.05
CA PRO A 43 1.96 -9.85 3.29
C PRO A 43 1.44 -9.20 4.57
N SER A 44 0.86 -7.99 4.47
CA SER A 44 0.25 -7.26 5.61
C SER A 44 1.25 -6.82 6.70
N TYR A 45 2.46 -6.45 6.29
CA TYR A 45 3.53 -5.97 7.16
C TYR A 45 3.96 -4.54 6.85
N GLY A 46 4.19 -3.76 7.90
CA GLY A 46 4.80 -2.44 7.82
C GLY A 46 6.31 -2.52 7.61
N LEU A 47 6.89 -1.48 7.04
CA LEU A 47 8.34 -1.34 6.92
C LEU A 47 8.98 -1.25 8.30
N THR A 48 10.14 -1.90 8.47
CA THR A 48 10.96 -1.72 9.67
C THR A 48 11.57 -0.33 9.71
N ASP A 49 11.98 0.13 10.90
CA ASP A 49 12.69 1.41 11.07
C ASP A 49 14.00 1.44 10.26
N GLY A 50 14.69 0.30 10.13
CA GLY A 50 15.90 0.17 9.31
C GLY A 50 15.62 0.43 7.84
N LEU A 51 14.60 -0.22 7.28
CA LEU A 51 14.19 -0.01 5.88
C LEU A 51 13.69 1.41 5.62
N MET A 52 12.91 1.96 6.55
CA MET A 52 12.46 3.35 6.46
C MET A 52 13.67 4.31 6.42
N LYS A 53 14.61 4.12 7.34
CA LYS A 53 15.85 4.91 7.35
C LYS A 53 16.64 4.74 6.06
N ARG A 54 16.74 3.51 5.53
CA ARG A 54 17.42 3.24 4.26
C ARG A 54 16.80 4.03 3.11
N ILE A 55 15.47 4.03 2.99
CA ILE A 55 14.77 4.81 1.96
C ILE A 55 15.05 6.30 2.12
N VAL A 56 14.99 6.81 3.35
CA VAL A 56 15.29 8.21 3.65
C VAL A 56 16.72 8.59 3.26
N ASP A 57 17.69 7.76 3.62
CA ASP A 57 19.10 8.00 3.31
C ASP A 57 19.35 8.00 1.79
N ILE A 58 18.76 7.07 1.05
CA ILE A 58 18.84 7.02 -0.41
C ILE A 58 18.27 8.30 -1.02
N VAL A 59 17.09 8.72 -0.60
CA VAL A 59 16.46 9.94 -1.17
C VAL A 59 17.29 11.18 -0.87
N ARG A 60 17.80 11.30 0.36
CA ARG A 60 18.54 12.50 0.76
C ARG A 60 19.92 12.59 0.16
N ASN A 61 20.61 11.46 -0.02
CA ASN A 61 22.03 11.44 -0.38
C ASN A 61 22.27 11.03 -1.83
N ASP A 62 21.47 10.10 -2.38
CA ASP A 62 21.77 9.49 -3.69
C ASP A 62 20.77 9.95 -4.77
N ASN A 63 19.47 9.98 -4.48
CA ASN A 63 18.44 10.29 -5.47
C ASN A 63 17.38 11.30 -4.95
N PRO A 64 17.74 12.58 -4.78
CA PRO A 64 16.85 13.59 -4.20
C PRO A 64 15.62 13.93 -5.08
N ASN A 65 15.60 13.47 -6.31
CA ASN A 65 14.48 13.64 -7.23
C ASN A 65 13.58 12.39 -7.36
N LEU A 66 13.81 11.37 -6.53
CA LEU A 66 12.95 10.20 -6.52
C LEU A 66 11.53 10.59 -6.09
N MET A 67 10.56 10.29 -6.93
CA MET A 67 9.13 10.45 -6.64
C MET A 67 8.63 9.17 -5.96
N ILE A 68 8.06 9.28 -4.77
CA ILE A 68 7.49 8.13 -4.06
C ILE A 68 5.97 8.25 -4.08
N ILE A 69 5.30 7.15 -4.42
CA ILE A 69 3.86 7.00 -4.26
C ILE A 69 3.67 5.93 -3.19
N THR A 70 3.06 6.29 -2.07
CA THR A 70 2.76 5.33 -1.00
C THR A 70 1.26 5.09 -0.87
N ASP A 71 0.88 3.82 -0.75
CA ASP A 71 -0.48 3.41 -0.41
C ASP A 71 -0.52 2.97 1.06
N ASP A 72 -1.10 3.84 1.89
CA ASP A 72 -1.16 3.66 3.33
C ASP A 72 -2.54 3.11 3.80
N VAL A 73 -3.27 2.42 2.92
CA VAL A 73 -4.64 1.94 3.21
C VAL A 73 -4.74 1.07 4.46
N TYR A 74 -3.67 0.36 4.83
CA TYR A 74 -3.61 -0.52 6.01
C TYR A 74 -2.93 0.13 7.22
N ALA A 75 -2.51 1.38 7.13
CA ALA A 75 -1.78 2.11 8.17
C ALA A 75 -2.49 2.11 9.53
N THR A 76 -3.81 2.23 9.53
CA THR A 76 -4.65 2.26 10.75
C THR A 76 -4.60 0.98 11.57
N TYR A 77 -4.17 -0.13 10.98
CA TYR A 77 -4.06 -1.43 11.67
C TYR A 77 -2.72 -1.66 12.39
N ILE A 78 -1.74 -0.78 12.18
CA ILE A 78 -0.45 -0.85 12.89
C ILE A 78 -0.43 0.22 13.98
N PRO A 79 -0.21 -0.15 15.25
CA PRO A 79 0.04 0.82 16.32
C PRO A 79 1.28 1.67 15.99
N HIS A 80 1.17 2.99 16.20
CA HIS A 80 2.27 3.94 15.97
C HIS A 80 2.87 3.90 14.55
N PHE A 81 2.03 3.59 13.55
CA PHE A 81 2.46 3.57 12.15
C PHE A 81 3.14 4.87 11.74
N ARG A 82 4.24 4.75 11.00
CA ARG A 82 4.94 5.88 10.38
C ARG A 82 4.87 5.76 8.86
N SER A 83 4.23 6.73 8.24
CA SER A 83 4.18 6.82 6.78
C SER A 83 5.52 7.29 6.21
N VAL A 84 5.86 6.83 5.00
CA VAL A 84 6.98 7.39 4.23
C VAL A 84 6.81 8.90 4.03
N MET A 85 5.56 9.37 3.89
CA MET A 85 5.26 10.80 3.77
C MET A 85 5.65 11.60 5.03
N ALA A 86 5.63 11.01 6.21
CA ALA A 86 6.06 11.70 7.43
C ALA A 86 7.58 11.98 7.44
N GLU A 87 8.36 11.09 6.81
CA GLU A 87 9.83 11.19 6.74
C GLU A 87 10.32 11.98 5.51
N LEU A 88 9.62 11.85 4.40
CA LEU A 88 9.95 12.42 3.10
C LEU A 88 8.76 13.16 2.49
N PRO A 89 8.22 14.20 3.15
CA PRO A 89 7.00 14.87 2.69
C PRO A 89 7.14 15.48 1.29
N GLU A 90 8.31 16.02 0.96
CA GLU A 90 8.53 16.67 -0.34
C GLU A 90 8.68 15.66 -1.49
N ASN A 91 9.01 14.40 -1.20
CA ASN A 91 9.20 13.36 -2.21
C ASN A 91 8.00 12.42 -2.36
N THR A 92 7.01 12.51 -1.44
CA THR A 92 5.96 11.49 -1.34
C THR A 92 4.59 12.05 -1.72
N LEU A 93 3.89 11.29 -2.56
CA LEU A 93 2.45 11.36 -2.74
C LEU A 93 1.85 10.20 -1.95
N CYS A 94 1.05 10.52 -0.93
CA CYS A 94 0.42 9.52 -0.07
C CYS A 94 -1.03 9.29 -0.50
N VAL A 95 -1.41 8.03 -0.61
CA VAL A 95 -2.79 7.61 -0.87
C VAL A 95 -3.33 6.92 0.38
N TYR A 96 -4.49 7.33 0.86
CA TYR A 96 -5.22 6.65 1.92
C TYR A 96 -6.65 6.36 1.46
N SER A 97 -7.12 5.15 1.71
CA SER A 97 -8.48 4.72 1.36
C SER A 97 -9.31 4.42 2.60
N PHE A 98 -10.55 4.89 2.61
CA PHE A 98 -11.55 4.55 3.64
C PHE A 98 -12.11 3.13 3.52
N SER A 99 -11.77 2.44 2.43
CA SER A 99 -12.36 1.16 2.07
C SER A 99 -12.20 0.06 3.12
N LYS A 100 -11.03 -0.01 3.78
CA LYS A 100 -10.70 -1.12 4.67
C LYS A 100 -11.09 -0.85 6.10
N TYR A 101 -10.63 0.24 6.67
CA TYR A 101 -10.85 0.59 8.07
C TYR A 101 -12.33 0.77 8.41
N PHE A 102 -13.11 1.37 7.52
CA PHE A 102 -14.55 1.58 7.70
C PHE A 102 -15.43 0.50 7.03
N GLY A 103 -14.84 -0.54 6.45
CA GLY A 103 -15.59 -1.57 5.71
C GLY A 103 -16.37 -1.01 4.51
N ALA A 104 -15.91 0.10 3.94
CA ALA A 104 -16.64 0.92 2.97
C ALA A 104 -16.14 0.73 1.52
N THR A 105 -15.80 -0.50 1.13
CA THR A 105 -15.17 -0.81 -0.16
C THR A 105 -16.00 -0.37 -1.37
N GLY A 106 -17.31 -0.50 -1.30
CA GLY A 106 -18.24 -0.14 -2.37
C GLY A 106 -18.39 1.37 -2.62
N TRP A 107 -18.07 2.21 -1.63
CA TRP A 107 -18.19 3.66 -1.73
C TRP A 107 -17.10 4.30 -2.59
N ARG A 108 -15.98 3.63 -2.82
CA ARG A 108 -14.85 4.13 -3.61
C ARG A 108 -14.31 5.48 -3.11
N LEU A 109 -14.04 5.56 -1.80
CA LEU A 109 -13.57 6.77 -1.13
C LEU A 109 -12.08 6.66 -0.81
N ALA A 110 -11.31 7.63 -1.28
CA ALA A 110 -9.89 7.77 -0.97
C ALA A 110 -9.50 9.25 -0.95
N VAL A 111 -8.37 9.54 -0.33
CA VAL A 111 -7.73 10.84 -0.34
C VAL A 111 -6.30 10.71 -0.83
N ILE A 112 -5.82 11.75 -1.50
CA ILE A 112 -4.42 11.90 -1.90
C ILE A 112 -3.87 13.11 -1.14
N ALA A 113 -2.74 12.91 -0.47
CA ALA A 113 -2.01 13.97 0.20
C ALA A 113 -0.69 14.23 -0.54
N LEU A 114 -0.40 15.50 -0.76
CA LEU A 114 0.83 15.96 -1.39
C LEU A 114 1.30 17.22 -0.66
N HIS A 115 2.57 17.27 -0.30
CA HIS A 115 3.14 18.44 0.35
C HIS A 115 3.17 19.63 -0.60
N GLU A 116 2.97 20.85 -0.10
CA GLU A 116 2.95 22.07 -0.93
C GLU A 116 4.25 22.27 -1.70
N LYS A 117 5.38 21.99 -1.05
CA LYS A 117 6.70 21.96 -1.69
C LYS A 117 7.03 20.51 -2.01
N ASN A 118 6.91 20.11 -3.27
CA ASN A 118 7.08 18.71 -3.66
C ASN A 118 7.97 18.54 -4.88
N VAL A 119 8.55 17.35 -5.00
CA VAL A 119 9.45 16.99 -6.11
C VAL A 119 8.70 16.94 -7.44
N PHE A 120 7.43 16.60 -7.45
CA PHE A 120 6.64 16.49 -8.68
C PHE A 120 6.52 17.85 -9.38
N ASP A 121 6.17 18.91 -8.65
CA ASP A 121 6.11 20.27 -9.17
C ASP A 121 7.50 20.74 -9.59
N ARG A 122 8.54 20.47 -8.79
CA ARG A 122 9.93 20.82 -9.10
C ARG A 122 10.41 20.15 -10.40
N MET A 123 10.09 18.87 -10.59
CA MET A 123 10.47 18.15 -11.81
C MET A 123 9.73 18.69 -13.04
N ILE A 124 8.45 19.03 -12.92
CA ILE A 124 7.67 19.65 -13.99
C ILE A 124 8.25 21.02 -14.37
N ALA A 125 8.59 21.84 -13.37
CA ALA A 125 9.18 23.16 -13.61
C ALA A 125 10.52 23.07 -14.38
N ASN A 126 11.26 21.98 -14.19
CA ASN A 126 12.56 21.75 -14.84
C ASN A 126 12.46 20.99 -16.17
N LEU A 127 11.27 20.69 -16.68
CA LEU A 127 11.11 20.00 -17.95
C LEU A 127 11.67 20.82 -19.12
N PRO A 128 12.27 20.18 -20.16
CA PRO A 128 12.66 20.82 -21.40
C PRO A 128 11.48 21.52 -22.09
N ARG A 129 11.76 22.60 -22.85
CA ARG A 129 10.74 23.41 -23.54
C ARG A 129 9.76 22.56 -24.38
N LYS A 130 10.26 21.54 -25.05
CA LYS A 130 9.43 20.62 -25.85
C LYS A 130 8.37 19.94 -24.98
N ARG A 131 8.76 19.40 -23.81
CA ARG A 131 7.84 18.76 -22.88
C ARG A 131 6.84 19.73 -22.25
N LYS A 132 7.29 20.94 -21.93
CA LYS A 132 6.38 22.02 -21.46
C LYS A 132 5.32 22.35 -22.50
N SER A 133 5.70 22.41 -23.79
CA SER A 133 4.75 22.64 -24.89
C SER A 133 3.72 21.48 -25.01
N GLU A 134 4.12 20.24 -24.78
CA GLU A 134 3.20 19.10 -24.75
C GLU A 134 2.20 19.24 -23.59
N LEU A 135 2.64 19.67 -22.41
CA LEU A 135 1.74 19.95 -21.27
C LEU A 135 0.79 21.11 -21.57
N THR A 136 1.26 22.16 -22.24
CA THR A 136 0.42 23.28 -22.66
C THR A 136 -0.68 22.81 -23.62
N LYS A 137 -0.36 21.94 -24.56
CA LYS A 137 -1.39 21.33 -25.45
C LYS A 137 -2.39 20.49 -24.68
N ARG A 138 -1.93 19.73 -23.65
CA ARG A 138 -2.79 18.84 -22.86
C ARG A 138 -3.79 19.61 -21.97
N TYR A 139 -3.31 20.67 -21.29
CA TYR A 139 -4.07 21.38 -20.28
C TYR A 139 -4.55 22.77 -20.71
N GLY A 140 -4.21 23.24 -21.89
CA GLY A 140 -4.51 24.60 -22.37
C GLY A 140 -5.99 24.93 -22.48
N SER A 141 -6.85 23.92 -22.63
CA SER A 141 -8.31 24.09 -22.55
C SER A 141 -8.86 24.30 -21.13
N LEU A 142 -8.04 24.00 -20.12
CA LEU A 142 -8.45 24.03 -18.70
C LEU A 142 -7.81 25.19 -17.95
N SER A 143 -6.68 25.70 -18.41
CA SER A 143 -5.98 26.80 -17.76
C SER A 143 -5.28 27.68 -18.79
N MET A 144 -5.37 28.99 -18.61
CA MET A 144 -4.61 29.97 -19.40
C MET A 144 -3.14 30.05 -18.98
N GLN A 145 -2.80 29.53 -17.79
CA GLN A 145 -1.46 29.55 -17.22
C GLN A 145 -1.04 28.11 -16.85
N VAL A 146 -0.90 27.27 -17.87
CA VAL A 146 -0.58 25.84 -17.68
C VAL A 146 0.75 25.64 -16.96
N GLU A 147 1.71 26.52 -17.14
CA GLU A 147 3.01 26.49 -16.46
C GLU A 147 2.91 26.63 -14.94
N ASN A 148 1.86 27.31 -14.44
CA ASN A 148 1.62 27.51 -13.00
C ASN A 148 0.76 26.43 -12.37
N MET A 149 0.18 25.53 -13.17
CA MET A 149 -0.63 24.41 -12.64
C MET A 149 0.22 23.50 -11.77
N LYS A 150 -0.22 23.28 -10.53
CA LYS A 150 0.39 22.31 -9.62
C LYS A 150 0.14 20.86 -10.08
N PHE A 151 1.00 19.96 -9.66
CA PHE A 151 0.84 18.53 -9.99
C PHE A 151 -0.52 17.99 -9.54
N ILE A 152 -0.97 18.37 -8.34
CA ILE A 152 -2.28 17.96 -7.83
C ILE A 152 -3.43 18.44 -8.72
N ASP A 153 -3.35 19.66 -9.27
CA ASP A 153 -4.38 20.20 -10.18
C ASP A 153 -4.39 19.43 -11.51
N ARG A 154 -3.20 19.02 -11.99
CA ARG A 154 -3.07 18.18 -13.19
C ARG A 154 -3.69 16.81 -12.98
N MET A 155 -3.50 16.20 -11.82
CA MET A 155 -4.15 14.93 -11.46
C MET A 155 -5.68 15.06 -11.45
N VAL A 156 -6.21 16.15 -10.90
CA VAL A 156 -7.65 16.44 -10.94
C VAL A 156 -8.14 16.60 -12.37
N ALA A 157 -7.42 17.37 -13.19
CA ALA A 157 -7.75 17.57 -14.59
C ALA A 157 -7.75 16.25 -15.37
N ASP A 158 -6.72 15.43 -15.20
CA ASP A 158 -6.60 14.13 -15.86
C ASP A 158 -7.70 13.16 -15.40
N SER A 159 -8.04 13.12 -14.12
CA SER A 159 -9.12 12.27 -13.62
C SER A 159 -10.47 12.58 -14.25
N ARG A 160 -10.71 13.86 -14.56
CA ARG A 160 -11.93 14.31 -15.24
C ARG A 160 -11.93 13.96 -16.73
N GLN A 161 -10.78 14.07 -17.41
CA GLN A 161 -10.66 13.75 -18.83
C GLN A 161 -10.78 12.25 -19.12
N VAL A 162 -10.21 11.41 -18.25
CA VAL A 162 -10.20 9.95 -18.44
C VAL A 162 -11.54 9.32 -18.07
N ALA A 163 -12.41 10.06 -17.37
CA ALA A 163 -13.75 9.61 -16.94
C ALA A 163 -13.75 8.20 -16.32
N LEU A 164 -12.71 7.85 -15.58
CA LEU A 164 -12.51 6.51 -14.99
C LEU A 164 -13.72 6.03 -14.17
N ASN A 165 -14.51 6.95 -13.65
CA ASN A 165 -15.68 6.68 -12.81
C ASN A 165 -16.97 7.34 -13.34
N HIS A 166 -17.03 7.74 -14.59
CA HIS A 166 -18.15 8.46 -15.18
C HIS A 166 -18.57 9.76 -14.47
N THR A 167 -17.75 10.24 -13.53
CA THR A 167 -18.03 11.44 -12.73
C THR A 167 -16.79 12.33 -12.68
N ALA A 168 -17.01 13.63 -12.65
CA ALA A 168 -15.95 14.64 -12.54
C ALA A 168 -15.46 14.82 -11.09
N GLY A 169 -15.37 13.74 -10.32
CA GLY A 169 -14.99 13.73 -8.92
C GLY A 169 -16.04 12.99 -8.06
N LEU A 170 -15.94 13.14 -6.74
CA LEU A 170 -16.89 12.52 -5.82
C LEU A 170 -18.27 13.16 -5.92
N SER A 171 -19.33 12.34 -5.98
CA SER A 171 -20.71 12.80 -5.84
C SER A 171 -20.96 13.37 -4.46
N LEU A 172 -22.01 14.17 -4.30
CA LEU A 172 -22.36 14.76 -3.00
C LEU A 172 -22.55 13.69 -1.91
N PRO A 173 -23.25 12.56 -2.11
CA PRO A 173 -23.35 11.52 -1.11
C PRO A 173 -21.99 10.94 -0.71
N GLN A 174 -21.06 10.76 -1.65
CA GLN A 174 -19.71 10.29 -1.37
C GLN A 174 -18.91 11.29 -0.53
N GLN A 175 -19.00 12.58 -0.85
CA GLN A 175 -18.34 13.64 -0.08
C GLN A 175 -18.90 13.71 1.36
N MET A 176 -20.22 13.62 1.52
CA MET A 176 -20.85 13.55 2.83
C MET A 176 -20.40 12.33 3.63
N GLN A 177 -20.38 11.16 3.03
CA GLN A 177 -19.94 9.93 3.69
C GLN A 177 -18.47 10.03 4.13
N MET A 178 -17.59 10.55 3.27
CA MET A 178 -16.18 10.75 3.60
C MET A 178 -16.02 11.76 4.76
N SER A 179 -16.78 12.85 4.76
CA SER A 179 -16.78 13.84 5.83
C SER A 179 -17.26 13.24 7.15
N LEU A 180 -18.29 12.38 7.13
CA LEU A 180 -18.78 11.67 8.32
C LEU A 180 -17.71 10.72 8.88
N PHE A 181 -17.03 9.94 8.03
CA PHE A 181 -15.92 9.07 8.47
C PHE A 181 -14.78 9.87 9.10
N ALA A 182 -14.37 10.97 8.48
CA ALA A 182 -13.33 11.83 9.01
C ALA A 182 -13.75 12.48 10.34
N SER A 183 -14.97 13.02 10.43
CA SER A 183 -15.52 13.61 11.65
C SER A 183 -15.64 12.58 12.77
N PHE A 184 -16.11 11.37 12.46
CA PHE A 184 -16.19 10.28 13.43
C PHE A 184 -14.81 9.97 14.02
N SER A 185 -13.78 9.84 13.17
CA SER A 185 -12.40 9.59 13.63
C SER A 185 -11.85 10.72 14.52
N LEU A 186 -12.24 11.98 14.26
CA LEU A 186 -11.84 13.12 15.09
C LEU A 186 -12.57 13.15 16.43
N LEU A 187 -13.79 12.63 16.50
CA LEU A 187 -14.63 12.60 17.70
C LEU A 187 -14.33 11.39 18.60
N ASP A 188 -13.87 10.29 18.03
CA ASP A 188 -13.50 9.07 18.78
C ASP A 188 -12.13 9.22 19.46
N LYS A 189 -12.07 10.12 20.45
CA LYS A 189 -10.83 10.47 21.16
C LYS A 189 -10.21 9.30 21.93
N GLU A 190 -11.05 8.38 22.38
CA GLU A 190 -10.62 7.15 23.08
C GLU A 190 -10.20 6.04 22.11
N ASN A 191 -10.27 6.29 20.81
CA ASN A 191 -9.98 5.30 19.76
C ASN A 191 -10.79 4.01 19.91
N THR A 192 -12.03 4.09 20.41
CA THR A 192 -12.89 2.95 20.71
C THR A 192 -13.14 2.09 19.47
N TYR A 193 -13.45 2.72 18.35
CA TYR A 193 -13.65 2.01 17.10
C TYR A 193 -12.36 1.32 16.62
N ARG A 194 -11.22 2.02 16.72
CA ARG A 194 -9.92 1.43 16.34
C ARG A 194 -9.61 0.20 17.17
N HIS A 195 -9.78 0.26 18.48
CA HIS A 195 -9.56 -0.87 19.38
C HIS A 195 -10.50 -2.04 19.04
N ALA A 196 -11.78 -1.77 18.78
CA ALA A 196 -12.72 -2.80 18.37
C ALA A 196 -12.32 -3.46 17.05
N MET A 197 -11.90 -2.69 16.05
CA MET A 197 -11.47 -3.21 14.75
C MET A 197 -10.17 -4.04 14.85
N LEU A 198 -9.18 -3.57 15.61
CA LEU A 198 -7.95 -4.31 15.84
C LEU A 198 -8.23 -5.63 16.57
N ASN A 199 -9.04 -5.61 17.64
CA ASN A 199 -9.43 -6.82 18.37
C ASN A 199 -10.15 -7.82 17.47
N LEU A 200 -11.05 -7.35 16.61
CA LEU A 200 -11.76 -8.21 15.66
C LEU A 200 -10.79 -8.88 14.68
N ILE A 201 -9.85 -8.12 14.09
CA ILE A 201 -8.89 -8.66 13.14
C ILE A 201 -7.93 -9.63 13.83
N HIS A 202 -7.37 -9.25 14.98
CA HIS A 202 -6.44 -10.11 15.71
C HIS A 202 -7.09 -11.40 16.20
N SER A 203 -8.35 -11.34 16.68
CA SER A 203 -9.06 -12.56 17.09
C SER A 203 -9.33 -13.51 15.92
N ARG A 204 -9.68 -12.97 14.75
CA ARG A 204 -9.87 -13.77 13.53
C ARG A 204 -8.56 -14.35 13.01
N LEU A 205 -7.51 -13.54 13.00
CA LEU A 205 -6.17 -13.97 12.62
C LEU A 205 -5.68 -15.09 13.53
N LYS A 206 -5.83 -14.92 14.85
CA LYS A 206 -5.48 -15.94 15.83
C LYS A 206 -6.26 -17.22 15.60
N ALA A 207 -7.58 -17.15 15.45
CA ALA A 207 -8.41 -18.32 15.19
C ALA A 207 -8.00 -19.05 13.89
N LEU A 208 -7.64 -18.31 12.84
CA LEU A 208 -7.12 -18.90 11.60
C LEU A 208 -5.82 -19.69 11.87
N TRP A 209 -4.85 -19.07 12.54
CA TRP A 209 -3.54 -19.68 12.76
C TRP A 209 -3.57 -20.82 13.78
N ASP A 210 -4.36 -20.72 14.85
CA ASP A 210 -4.54 -21.81 15.82
C ASP A 210 -4.99 -23.11 15.12
N ASN A 211 -5.81 -23.00 14.07
CA ASN A 211 -6.28 -24.15 13.29
C ASN A 211 -5.23 -24.68 12.28
N THR A 212 -4.19 -23.96 12.01
CA THR A 212 -3.10 -24.45 11.16
C THR A 212 -2.07 -25.31 11.89
N GLY A 213 -2.12 -25.34 13.23
CA GLY A 213 -1.11 -25.98 14.07
C GLY A 213 0.25 -25.24 14.08
N PHE A 214 0.31 -24.00 13.58
CA PHE A 214 1.46 -23.13 13.70
C PHE A 214 1.21 -22.05 14.75
N ILE A 215 2.27 -21.65 15.44
CA ILE A 215 2.23 -20.51 16.35
C ILE A 215 2.42 -19.23 15.54
N LEU A 216 1.53 -18.26 15.71
CA LEU A 216 1.69 -16.92 15.15
C LEU A 216 2.23 -16.00 16.26
N PRO A 217 3.53 -15.65 16.26
CA PRO A 217 4.10 -14.76 17.26
C PRO A 217 3.52 -13.35 17.13
N ASP A 218 3.49 -12.61 18.22
CA ASP A 218 3.15 -11.20 18.18
C ASP A 218 4.20 -10.42 17.41
N ASP A 219 3.74 -9.52 16.54
CA ASP A 219 4.60 -8.67 15.73
C ASP A 219 3.93 -7.30 15.58
N PRO A 220 4.56 -6.21 16.11
CA PRO A 220 3.98 -4.87 16.07
C PRO A 220 3.87 -4.29 14.66
N LEU A 221 4.59 -4.84 13.68
CA LEU A 221 4.53 -4.40 12.28
C LEU A 221 3.50 -5.17 11.46
N ARG A 222 2.82 -6.16 12.05
CA ARG A 222 1.77 -6.91 11.37
C ARG A 222 0.44 -6.16 11.42
N ALA A 223 -0.07 -5.73 10.26
CA ALA A 223 -1.42 -5.17 10.17
C ALA A 223 -2.50 -6.27 10.31
N GLY A 224 -2.19 -7.50 9.95
CA GLY A 224 -3.06 -8.66 10.14
C GLY A 224 -4.33 -8.69 9.29
N TYR A 225 -4.48 -7.75 8.35
CA TYR A 225 -5.65 -7.69 7.47
C TYR A 225 -5.68 -8.83 6.46
N TYR A 226 -4.53 -9.26 6.01
CA TYR A 226 -4.29 -10.47 5.22
C TYR A 226 -3.35 -11.41 5.96
N SER A 227 -3.40 -12.68 5.58
CA SER A 227 -2.47 -13.70 6.06
C SER A 227 -2.10 -14.64 4.92
N GLU A 228 -0.83 -14.98 4.85
CA GLU A 228 -0.32 -15.95 3.90
C GLU A 228 0.09 -17.21 4.63
N ILE A 229 -0.42 -18.35 4.15
CA ILE A 229 -0.11 -19.67 4.68
C ILE A 229 0.59 -20.46 3.57
N ASP A 230 1.80 -20.95 3.85
CA ASP A 230 2.49 -21.85 2.94
C ASP A 230 1.93 -23.26 3.10
N MET A 231 1.05 -23.62 2.16
CA MET A 231 0.40 -24.93 2.16
C MET A 231 1.37 -26.11 2.03
N LEU A 232 2.52 -25.90 1.39
CA LEU A 232 3.51 -26.98 1.27
C LEU A 232 4.29 -27.17 2.57
N VAL A 233 4.62 -26.10 3.27
CA VAL A 233 5.21 -26.16 4.61
C VAL A 233 4.22 -26.78 5.59
N TRP A 234 2.96 -26.41 5.51
CA TRP A 234 1.89 -27.03 6.29
C TRP A 234 1.76 -28.54 5.98
N ALA A 235 1.68 -28.91 4.71
CA ALA A 235 1.58 -30.29 4.29
C ALA A 235 2.81 -31.13 4.74
N LYS A 236 4.02 -30.58 4.62
CA LYS A 236 5.24 -31.23 5.11
C LYS A 236 5.18 -31.53 6.60
N LYS A 237 4.73 -30.56 7.39
CA LYS A 237 4.65 -30.69 8.86
C LYS A 237 3.73 -31.83 9.28
N PHE A 238 2.59 -32.01 8.61
CA PHE A 238 1.55 -32.95 9.03
C PHE A 238 1.61 -34.30 8.30
N TYR A 239 2.14 -34.34 7.06
CA TYR A 239 2.07 -35.51 6.20
C TYR A 239 3.45 -35.93 5.62
N GLY A 240 4.51 -35.18 5.89
CA GLY A 240 5.87 -35.51 5.46
C GLY A 240 6.23 -35.12 4.02
N ASP A 241 7.48 -35.38 3.67
CA ASP A 241 8.05 -34.99 2.36
C ASP A 241 7.44 -35.74 1.17
N ASP A 242 7.09 -37.01 1.33
CA ASP A 242 6.50 -37.83 0.26
C ASP A 242 5.14 -37.23 -0.18
N PHE A 243 4.34 -36.76 0.77
CA PHE A 243 3.08 -36.10 0.47
C PHE A 243 3.28 -34.78 -0.26
N VAL A 244 4.29 -34.00 0.13
CA VAL A 244 4.64 -32.76 -0.58
C VAL A 244 5.09 -33.06 -2.01
N HIS A 245 5.89 -34.12 -2.21
CA HIS A 245 6.30 -34.53 -3.54
C HIS A 245 5.09 -34.92 -4.40
N TYR A 246 4.19 -35.71 -3.84
CA TYR A 246 2.93 -36.10 -4.50
C TYR A 246 2.10 -34.88 -4.90
N LEU A 247 1.92 -33.90 -3.99
CA LEU A 247 1.17 -32.67 -4.29
C LEU A 247 1.79 -31.90 -5.47
N LYS A 248 3.11 -31.70 -5.44
CA LYS A 248 3.83 -30.96 -6.50
C LYS A 248 3.79 -31.66 -7.86
N SER A 249 3.80 -32.98 -7.88
CA SER A 249 3.79 -33.75 -9.11
C SER A 249 2.41 -33.96 -9.72
N THR A 250 1.36 -33.90 -8.89
CA THR A 250 0.00 -34.28 -9.28
C THR A 250 -0.93 -33.09 -9.49
N TYR A 251 -0.73 -32.00 -8.73
CA TYR A 251 -1.67 -30.88 -8.71
C TYR A 251 -1.02 -29.56 -9.12
N ASN A 252 -1.77 -28.77 -9.89
CA ASN A 252 -1.45 -27.35 -10.04
C ASN A 252 -1.68 -26.63 -8.70
N PRO A 253 -0.83 -25.66 -8.30
CA PRO A 253 -1.00 -24.92 -7.05
C PRO A 253 -2.39 -24.32 -6.84
N LEU A 254 -3.07 -23.93 -7.91
CA LEU A 254 -4.43 -23.37 -7.84
C LEU A 254 -5.52 -24.41 -7.53
N ASN A 255 -5.25 -25.70 -7.75
CA ASN A 255 -6.27 -26.73 -7.53
C ASN A 255 -6.74 -26.80 -6.08
N VAL A 256 -5.86 -26.55 -5.11
CA VAL A 256 -6.22 -26.52 -3.69
C VAL A 256 -7.25 -25.42 -3.42
N VAL A 257 -7.01 -24.23 -3.98
CA VAL A 257 -7.90 -23.07 -3.81
C VAL A 257 -9.27 -23.33 -4.45
N PHE A 258 -9.28 -23.87 -5.69
CA PHE A 258 -10.54 -24.17 -6.38
C PHE A 258 -11.34 -25.29 -5.70
N ARG A 259 -10.68 -26.33 -5.23
CA ARG A 259 -11.36 -27.41 -4.50
C ARG A 259 -11.92 -26.92 -3.17
N LEU A 260 -11.15 -26.14 -2.42
CA LEU A 260 -11.63 -25.53 -1.19
C LEU A 260 -12.89 -24.69 -1.45
N ALA A 261 -12.87 -23.83 -2.44
CA ALA A 261 -14.03 -23.02 -2.83
C ALA A 261 -15.23 -23.87 -3.25
N THR A 262 -14.99 -25.00 -3.96
CA THR A 262 -16.08 -25.86 -4.42
C THR A 262 -16.69 -26.72 -3.29
N GLU A 263 -15.89 -27.11 -2.31
CA GLU A 263 -16.30 -28.04 -1.25
C GLU A 263 -16.81 -27.32 0.02
N THR A 264 -16.51 -26.01 0.19
CA THR A 264 -16.82 -25.27 1.42
C THR A 264 -17.72 -24.05 1.23
N LEU A 265 -17.99 -23.65 0.01
CA LEU A 265 -18.91 -22.58 -0.40
C LEU A 265 -20.17 -23.18 -1.00
#